data_bf756a13acbc356040aab46b17d5bcab
#
_entry.id   bf756a13acbc356040aab46b17d5bcab
#
_cell.length_a   1.000
_cell.length_b   1.000
_cell.length_c   1.000
_cell.angle_alpha   90.00
_cell.angle_beta   90.00
_cell.angle_gamma   90.00
#
_symmetry.space_group_name_H-M   'P 1'
#
loop_
_entity.id
_entity.type
_entity.pdbx_description
1 polymer ?
#
loop_
_entity_poly.entity_id
_entity_poly.type
_entity_poly.pdbx_seq_one_letter_code
_entity_poly.pdbx_strand_id
1 'polypeptide(L)'
;DFVEKSGERWYYLKMDVEKFFYRMDHEVLMSIIRKKIGDKEAVRFLEHYVCHASRAFGLPLGVKSPLEISDKEMLWDVGIAIGGGLSHMYGNMYLNPMDQMAKRKEGIQYYIRYMDDVIILSTDKELLHRYKNMFSDFLGDVLKLRLNNKTAIRPVSHGMEFVGYTIRPFDVRLRKSTSLRMKRHLKTIQELYRDYEIDLDRARSTLMSYKALMDHCDCRALEKKIFEDFVLTHNPKEADTENG
;
A
#
# COMPACT_ATOMS: atom_id res chain seq x y z
N ASP A 1 -3.67 23.08 -3.97
CA ASP A 1 -3.26 24.50 -3.90
C ASP A 1 -2.26 24.92 -4.99
N PHE A 2 -1.17 24.17 -5.20
CA PHE A 2 -0.13 24.53 -6.18
C PHE A 2 -0.61 24.35 -7.63
N VAL A 3 -1.22 23.23 -7.95
CA VAL A 3 -1.77 22.90 -9.27
C VAL A 3 -2.91 23.85 -9.66
N GLU A 4 -3.70 24.24 -8.70
CA GLU A 4 -4.83 25.18 -8.86
C GLU A 4 -4.33 26.60 -9.19
N LYS A 5 -3.30 27.07 -8.49
CA LYS A 5 -2.76 28.43 -8.63
C LYS A 5 -1.99 28.66 -9.93
N SER A 6 -1.47 27.61 -10.56
CA SER A 6 -0.66 27.73 -11.77
C SER A 6 -1.48 28.07 -13.03
N GLY A 7 -2.80 27.78 -13.05
CA GLY A 7 -3.64 27.91 -14.25
C GLY A 7 -3.29 26.93 -15.37
N GLU A 8 -2.32 26.06 -15.16
CA GLU A 8 -1.79 25.11 -16.12
C GLU A 8 -2.45 23.75 -16.02
N ARG A 9 -2.44 22.99 -17.11
CA ARG A 9 -2.94 21.61 -17.11
C ARG A 9 -1.87 20.66 -16.61
N TRP A 10 -2.08 20.11 -15.41
CA TRP A 10 -1.20 19.15 -14.78
C TRP A 10 -1.59 17.70 -15.07
N TYR A 11 -0.57 16.86 -15.23
CA TYR A 11 -0.68 15.42 -15.39
C TYR A 11 0.06 14.73 -14.25
N TYR A 12 -0.34 13.51 -13.95
CA TYR A 12 0.41 12.63 -13.08
C TYR A 12 0.72 11.31 -13.77
N LEU A 13 1.91 10.80 -13.53
CA LEU A 13 2.28 9.42 -13.79
C LEU A 13 2.11 8.66 -12.48
N LYS A 14 1.22 7.68 -12.45
CA LYS A 14 1.11 6.71 -11.37
C LYS A 14 1.79 5.43 -11.80
N MET A 15 2.73 4.94 -11.00
CA MET A 15 3.40 3.67 -11.17
C MET A 15 3.15 2.79 -9.95
N ASP A 16 3.00 1.51 -10.19
CA ASP A 16 2.82 0.47 -9.20
C ASP A 16 3.70 -0.73 -9.61
N VAL A 17 4.44 -1.30 -8.69
CA VAL A 17 5.34 -2.42 -8.97
C VAL A 17 4.57 -3.73 -8.89
N GLU A 18 4.71 -4.57 -9.92
CA GLU A 18 4.01 -5.85 -9.98
C GLU A 18 4.50 -6.80 -8.89
N LYS A 19 3.56 -7.20 -7.99
CA LYS A 19 3.84 -8.22 -6.95
C LYS A 19 5.11 -7.94 -6.14
N PHE A 20 5.35 -6.68 -5.78
CA PHE A 20 6.59 -6.18 -5.20
C PHE A 20 7.21 -7.10 -4.15
N PHE A 21 6.48 -7.39 -3.06
CA PHE A 21 7.00 -8.25 -1.97
C PHE A 21 7.25 -9.70 -2.39
N TYR A 22 6.52 -10.23 -3.36
CA TYR A 22 6.70 -11.58 -3.87
C TYR A 22 7.82 -11.71 -4.91
N ARG A 23 8.33 -10.58 -5.42
CA ARG A 23 9.33 -10.55 -6.50
C ARG A 23 10.63 -9.88 -6.10
N MET A 24 10.77 -9.52 -4.85
CA MET A 24 11.99 -8.91 -4.33
C MET A 24 13.12 -9.96 -4.35
N ASP A 25 14.11 -9.74 -5.22
CA ASP A 25 15.27 -10.62 -5.37
C ASP A 25 16.19 -10.51 -4.15
N HIS A 26 16.50 -11.64 -3.51
CA HIS A 26 17.27 -11.67 -2.27
C HIS A 26 18.70 -11.16 -2.47
N GLU A 27 19.33 -11.51 -3.59
CA GLU A 27 20.70 -11.09 -3.89
C GLU A 27 20.79 -9.58 -4.11
N VAL A 28 19.85 -9.00 -4.87
CA VAL A 28 19.74 -7.55 -5.06
C VAL A 28 19.51 -6.85 -3.72
N LEU A 29 18.59 -7.35 -2.89
CA LEU A 29 18.32 -6.79 -1.57
C LEU A 29 19.58 -6.82 -0.70
N MET A 30 20.26 -7.96 -0.60
CA MET A 30 21.45 -8.11 0.22
C MET A 30 22.63 -7.25 -0.30
N SER A 31 22.74 -7.07 -1.61
CA SER A 31 23.72 -6.15 -2.19
C SER A 31 23.48 -4.69 -1.77
N ILE A 32 22.22 -4.27 -1.70
CA ILE A 32 21.84 -2.93 -1.25
C ILE A 32 22.12 -2.78 0.26
N ILE A 33 21.77 -3.78 1.06
CA ILE A 33 21.99 -3.80 2.52
C ILE A 33 23.47 -3.69 2.82
N ARG A 34 24.32 -4.54 2.22
CA ARG A 34 25.78 -4.57 2.43
C ARG A 34 26.46 -3.24 2.05
N LYS A 35 25.92 -2.49 1.09
CA LYS A 35 26.43 -1.14 0.73
C LYS A 35 26.09 -0.07 1.76
N LYS A 36 25.06 -0.28 2.59
CA LYS A 36 24.56 0.72 3.55
C LYS A 36 24.93 0.42 4.99
N ILE A 37 25.03 -0.85 5.35
CA ILE A 37 25.28 -1.31 6.71
C ILE A 37 26.68 -1.93 6.77
N GLY A 38 27.58 -1.27 7.52
CA GLY A 38 28.97 -1.75 7.72
C GLY A 38 29.11 -2.83 8.80
N ASP A 39 28.14 -2.95 9.69
CA ASP A 39 28.14 -3.95 10.75
C ASP A 39 27.86 -5.34 10.18
N LYS A 40 28.87 -6.23 10.31
CA LYS A 40 28.80 -7.59 9.76
C LYS A 40 27.79 -8.49 10.49
N GLU A 41 27.59 -8.29 11.79
CA GLU A 41 26.63 -9.08 12.57
C GLU A 41 25.20 -8.70 12.21
N ALA A 42 24.93 -7.39 12.11
CA ALA A 42 23.64 -6.89 11.62
C ALA A 42 23.34 -7.40 10.22
N VAL A 43 24.32 -7.37 9.30
CA VAL A 43 24.13 -7.90 7.94
C VAL A 43 23.81 -9.40 7.95
N ARG A 44 24.53 -10.21 8.75
CA ARG A 44 24.25 -11.66 8.88
C ARG A 44 22.84 -11.92 9.44
N PHE A 45 22.42 -11.16 10.43
CA PHE A 45 21.07 -11.28 10.98
C PHE A 45 20.01 -10.98 9.93
N LEU A 46 20.16 -9.88 9.17
CA LEU A 46 19.22 -9.51 8.10
C LEU A 46 19.22 -10.54 6.96
N GLU A 47 20.40 -11.07 6.59
CA GLU A 47 20.53 -12.13 5.59
C GLU A 47 19.83 -13.42 6.02
N HIS A 48 20.02 -13.81 7.29
CA HIS A 48 19.32 -14.97 7.85
C HIS A 48 17.79 -14.82 7.76
N TYR A 49 17.29 -13.65 8.11
CA TYR A 49 15.84 -13.37 8.04
C TYR A 49 15.29 -13.42 6.60
N VAL A 50 16.06 -12.96 5.61
CA VAL A 50 15.66 -12.93 4.18
C VAL A 50 15.79 -14.31 3.54
N CYS A 51 16.96 -14.95 3.69
CA CYS A 51 17.35 -16.14 2.91
C CYS A 51 17.02 -17.47 3.59
N HIS A 52 16.73 -17.47 4.90
CA HIS A 52 16.50 -18.69 5.70
C HIS A 52 15.08 -18.70 6.29
N ALA A 53 14.11 -18.16 5.56
CA ALA A 53 12.72 -18.25 5.95
C ALA A 53 12.25 -19.71 6.05
N SER A 54 11.27 -19.96 6.91
CA SER A 54 10.69 -21.31 7.10
C SER A 54 9.93 -21.84 5.88
N ARG A 55 9.57 -20.96 4.95
CA ARG A 55 8.91 -21.28 3.69
C ARG A 55 9.30 -20.30 2.58
N ALA A 56 9.11 -20.71 1.33
CA ALA A 56 9.28 -19.86 0.18
C ALA A 56 8.16 -18.78 0.11
N PHE A 57 8.51 -17.59 -0.36
CA PHE A 57 7.58 -16.48 -0.56
C PHE A 57 7.57 -15.97 -2.00
N GLY A 58 8.50 -16.43 -2.84
CA GLY A 58 8.65 -15.96 -4.20
C GLY A 58 7.55 -16.47 -5.12
N LEU A 59 7.00 -15.58 -5.95
CA LEU A 59 5.96 -15.92 -6.91
C LEU A 59 6.56 -16.05 -8.31
N PRO A 60 6.40 -17.19 -9.01
CA PRO A 60 6.90 -17.36 -10.39
C PRO A 60 6.32 -16.32 -11.34
N LEU A 61 7.04 -16.05 -12.43
CA LEU A 61 6.59 -15.12 -13.48
C LEU A 61 5.30 -15.64 -14.12
N GLY A 62 4.34 -14.74 -14.32
CA GLY A 62 3.03 -15.07 -14.90
C GLY A 62 1.95 -15.46 -13.89
N VAL A 63 2.33 -15.90 -12.68
CA VAL A 63 1.37 -16.23 -11.62
C VAL A 63 0.81 -14.94 -11.01
N LYS A 64 -0.51 -14.82 -10.94
CA LYS A 64 -1.20 -13.61 -10.49
C LYS A 64 -1.46 -13.58 -9.00
N SER A 65 -1.52 -14.75 -8.35
CA SER A 65 -1.81 -14.85 -6.92
C SER A 65 -1.10 -16.07 -6.33
N PRO A 66 -0.59 -15.99 -5.07
CA PRO A 66 -0.08 -17.16 -4.37
C PRO A 66 -1.15 -18.26 -4.16
N LEU A 67 -2.44 -17.93 -4.31
CA LEU A 67 -3.54 -18.89 -4.24
C LEU A 67 -3.70 -19.75 -5.50
N GLU A 68 -2.98 -19.42 -6.58
CA GLU A 68 -3.02 -20.14 -7.86
C GLU A 68 -2.02 -21.30 -7.93
N ILE A 69 -1.09 -21.37 -6.98
CA ILE A 69 0.00 -22.35 -6.97
C ILE A 69 0.15 -22.99 -5.58
N SER A 70 0.77 -24.17 -5.53
CA SER A 70 1.12 -24.82 -4.28
C SER A 70 2.37 -24.20 -3.64
N ASP A 71 2.57 -24.43 -2.34
CA ASP A 71 3.76 -23.96 -1.61
C ASP A 71 5.07 -24.53 -2.21
N LYS A 72 5.01 -25.69 -2.88
CA LYS A 72 6.18 -26.32 -3.53
C LYS A 72 6.63 -25.60 -4.80
N GLU A 73 5.74 -24.85 -5.42
CA GLU A 73 6.01 -24.07 -6.64
C GLU A 73 6.48 -22.64 -6.31
N MET A 74 6.44 -22.24 -5.05
CA MET A 74 6.98 -20.96 -4.60
C MET A 74 8.51 -20.94 -4.68
N LEU A 75 9.08 -19.78 -5.03
CA LEU A 75 10.53 -19.60 -5.20
C LEU A 75 11.20 -19.21 -3.88
N TRP A 76 12.43 -19.71 -3.66
CA TRP A 76 13.20 -19.47 -2.44
C TRP A 76 14.17 -18.29 -2.52
N ASP A 77 14.58 -17.91 -3.72
CA ASP A 77 15.58 -16.87 -4.01
C ASP A 77 14.98 -15.47 -4.20
N VAL A 78 13.66 -15.39 -4.21
CA VAL A 78 12.90 -14.14 -4.33
C VAL A 78 11.72 -14.15 -3.35
N GLY A 79 11.23 -12.95 -3.05
CA GLY A 79 10.06 -12.75 -2.19
C GLY A 79 10.37 -12.66 -0.72
N ILE A 80 9.59 -11.85 -0.01
CA ILE A 80 9.69 -11.66 1.45
C ILE A 80 8.32 -11.86 2.08
N ALA A 81 8.31 -12.36 3.32
CA ALA A 81 7.12 -12.50 4.13
C ALA A 81 6.35 -11.18 4.23
N ILE A 82 5.06 -11.18 3.88
CA ILE A 82 4.18 -10.01 4.04
C ILE A 82 3.69 -9.98 5.49
N GLY A 83 3.72 -8.78 6.10
CA GLY A 83 3.26 -8.56 7.48
C GLY A 83 4.33 -8.75 8.55
N GLY A 84 5.56 -9.11 8.19
CA GLY A 84 6.69 -9.11 9.10
C GLY A 84 7.16 -7.68 9.44
N GLY A 85 7.67 -7.46 10.67
CA GLY A 85 8.12 -6.14 11.14
C GLY A 85 9.23 -5.54 10.26
N LEU A 86 10.08 -6.36 9.66
CA LEU A 86 11.18 -5.92 8.78
C LEU A 86 10.77 -5.76 7.31
N SER A 87 9.62 -6.28 6.90
CA SER A 87 9.21 -6.28 5.48
C SER A 87 9.11 -4.88 4.88
N HIS A 88 8.55 -3.93 5.64
CA HIS A 88 8.47 -2.52 5.22
C HIS A 88 9.85 -1.87 5.11
N MET A 89 10.76 -2.19 6.02
CA MET A 89 12.15 -1.71 5.96
C MET A 89 12.84 -2.24 4.70
N TYR A 90 12.75 -3.53 4.44
CA TYR A 90 13.30 -4.14 3.22
C TYR A 90 12.72 -3.53 1.95
N GLY A 91 11.40 -3.33 1.90
CA GLY A 91 10.73 -2.68 0.77
C GLY A 91 11.27 -1.28 0.51
N ASN A 92 11.43 -0.48 1.55
CA ASN A 92 11.99 0.86 1.42
C ASN A 92 13.47 0.84 1.04
N MET A 93 14.26 -0.08 1.57
CA MET A 93 15.67 -0.23 1.21
C MET A 93 15.83 -0.68 -0.25
N TYR A 94 15.00 -1.62 -0.70
CA TYR A 94 15.04 -2.16 -2.06
C TYR A 94 14.77 -1.11 -3.13
N LEU A 95 13.77 -0.24 -2.91
CA LEU A 95 13.42 0.83 -3.85
C LEU A 95 14.22 2.12 -3.66
N ASN A 96 15.07 2.21 -2.62
CA ASN A 96 15.88 3.41 -2.40
C ASN A 96 16.81 3.78 -3.58
N PRO A 97 17.45 2.84 -4.31
CA PRO A 97 18.22 3.19 -5.51
C PRO A 97 17.38 3.92 -6.56
N MET A 98 16.11 3.55 -6.73
CA MET A 98 15.17 4.22 -7.60
C MET A 98 14.87 5.65 -7.12
N ASP A 99 14.69 5.86 -5.80
CA ASP A 99 14.52 7.21 -5.23
C ASP A 99 15.76 8.08 -5.45
N GLN A 100 16.97 7.51 -5.30
CA GLN A 100 18.22 8.22 -5.55
C GLN A 100 18.35 8.61 -7.02
N MET A 101 18.00 7.71 -7.95
CA MET A 101 17.94 8.01 -9.37
C MET A 101 16.98 9.18 -9.64
N ALA A 102 15.73 9.07 -9.16
CA ALA A 102 14.69 10.07 -9.36
C ALA A 102 15.11 11.47 -8.85
N LYS A 103 15.60 11.54 -7.63
CA LYS A 103 15.87 12.81 -6.94
C LYS A 103 17.21 13.42 -7.25
N ARG A 104 18.28 12.60 -7.32
CA ARG A 104 19.65 13.09 -7.43
C ARG A 104 20.19 13.09 -8.86
N LYS A 105 19.85 12.08 -9.64
CA LYS A 105 20.32 11.97 -11.02
C LYS A 105 19.41 12.73 -11.98
N GLU A 106 18.12 12.53 -11.90
CA GLU A 106 17.14 13.11 -12.83
C GLU A 106 16.52 14.43 -12.32
N GLY A 107 16.70 14.76 -11.03
CA GLY A 107 16.22 16.00 -10.45
C GLY A 107 14.70 16.17 -10.47
N ILE A 108 13.96 15.06 -10.42
CA ILE A 108 12.48 15.07 -10.48
C ILE A 108 11.92 15.80 -9.26
N GLN A 109 11.36 16.98 -9.48
CA GLN A 109 10.89 17.86 -8.42
C GLN A 109 9.65 17.30 -7.70
N TYR A 110 8.65 16.88 -8.45
CA TYR A 110 7.36 16.40 -7.91
C TYR A 110 7.30 14.88 -7.97
N TYR A 111 8.04 14.24 -7.08
CA TYR A 111 8.13 12.79 -6.92
C TYR A 111 7.73 12.40 -5.50
N ILE A 112 6.77 11.51 -5.37
CA ILE A 112 6.31 10.94 -4.10
C ILE A 112 6.24 9.42 -4.25
N ARG A 113 6.77 8.70 -3.27
CA ARG A 113 6.64 7.25 -3.15
C ARG A 113 6.12 6.86 -1.77
N TYR A 114 5.18 5.95 -1.77
CA TYR A 114 4.74 5.22 -0.58
C TYR A 114 4.80 3.72 -0.88
N MET A 115 5.78 3.04 -0.32
CA MET A 115 6.11 1.66 -0.65
C MET A 115 6.36 1.49 -2.17
N ASP A 116 5.55 0.67 -2.84
CA ASP A 116 5.57 0.40 -4.27
C ASP A 116 4.72 1.38 -5.12
N ASP A 117 3.89 2.18 -4.47
CA ASP A 117 3.06 3.22 -5.12
C ASP A 117 3.90 4.49 -5.35
N VAL A 118 4.08 4.89 -6.61
CA VAL A 118 4.84 6.09 -7.00
C VAL A 118 3.97 7.06 -7.79
N ILE A 119 4.06 8.34 -7.46
CA ILE A 119 3.41 9.42 -8.22
C ILE A 119 4.47 10.46 -8.61
N ILE A 120 4.42 10.86 -9.87
CA ILE A 120 5.21 11.97 -10.43
C ILE A 120 4.26 12.95 -11.09
N LEU A 121 4.42 14.24 -10.83
CA LEU A 121 3.62 15.30 -11.42
C LEU A 121 4.43 16.11 -12.41
N SER A 122 3.81 16.50 -13.53
CA SER A 122 4.38 17.43 -14.51
C SER A 122 3.27 18.09 -15.33
N THR A 123 3.53 19.27 -15.87
CA THR A 123 2.73 19.90 -16.93
C THR A 123 3.07 19.31 -18.30
N ASP A 124 4.28 18.76 -18.47
CA ASP A 124 4.72 18.08 -19.69
C ASP A 124 4.40 16.59 -19.64
N LYS A 125 3.43 16.19 -20.47
CA LYS A 125 2.99 14.79 -20.57
C LYS A 125 4.05 13.90 -21.25
N GLU A 126 4.81 14.43 -22.21
CA GLU A 126 5.86 13.67 -22.89
C GLU A 126 7.04 13.40 -21.95
N LEU A 127 7.36 14.33 -21.07
CA LEU A 127 8.31 14.12 -19.99
C LEU A 127 7.89 12.96 -19.07
N LEU A 128 6.60 12.86 -18.73
CA LEU A 128 6.09 11.74 -17.94
C LEU A 128 6.19 10.40 -18.69
N HIS A 129 6.03 10.37 -20.02
CA HIS A 129 6.26 9.16 -20.81
C HIS A 129 7.75 8.75 -20.79
N ARG A 130 8.67 9.71 -20.90
CA ARG A 130 10.13 9.44 -20.76
C ARG A 130 10.45 8.89 -19.38
N TYR A 131 9.92 9.49 -18.32
CA TYR A 131 10.11 8.98 -16.96
C TYR A 131 9.56 7.55 -16.80
N LYS A 132 8.35 7.27 -17.30
CA LYS A 132 7.77 5.92 -17.26
C LYS A 132 8.74 4.88 -17.87
N ASN A 133 9.29 5.14 -19.04
CA ASN A 133 10.22 4.22 -19.71
C ASN A 133 11.50 4.06 -18.89
N MET A 134 12.12 5.17 -18.49
CA MET A 134 13.32 5.18 -17.66
C MET A 134 13.16 4.39 -16.35
N PHE A 135 12.02 4.55 -15.64
CA PHE A 135 11.74 3.77 -14.44
C PHE A 135 11.50 2.30 -14.75
N SER A 136 10.83 1.98 -15.87
CA SER A 136 10.62 0.60 -16.31
C SER A 136 11.96 -0.12 -16.56
N ASP A 137 12.87 0.54 -17.28
CA ASP A 137 14.21 0.01 -17.59
C ASP A 137 15.02 -0.14 -16.30
N PHE A 138 15.04 0.87 -15.44
CA PHE A 138 15.75 0.80 -14.15
C PHE A 138 15.23 -0.31 -13.24
N LEU A 139 13.91 -0.46 -13.14
CA LEU A 139 13.31 -1.54 -12.36
C LEU A 139 13.69 -2.91 -12.92
N GLY A 140 13.68 -3.08 -14.25
CA GLY A 140 14.06 -4.33 -14.89
C GLY A 140 15.54 -4.66 -14.74
N ASP A 141 16.40 -3.73 -15.12
CA ASP A 141 17.84 -3.96 -15.25
C ASP A 141 18.55 -4.00 -13.89
N VAL A 142 18.13 -3.14 -12.95
CA VAL A 142 18.84 -2.97 -11.66
C VAL A 142 18.17 -3.70 -10.52
N LEU A 143 16.83 -3.68 -10.49
CA LEU A 143 16.06 -4.23 -9.36
C LEU A 143 15.32 -5.54 -9.69
N LYS A 144 15.45 -6.05 -10.91
CA LYS A 144 14.77 -7.27 -11.38
C LYS A 144 13.23 -7.26 -11.14
N LEU A 145 12.64 -6.06 -11.19
CA LEU A 145 11.22 -5.82 -10.98
C LEU A 145 10.53 -5.34 -12.25
N ARG A 146 9.21 -5.37 -12.28
CA ARG A 146 8.40 -4.88 -13.40
C ARG A 146 7.30 -3.95 -12.93
N LEU A 147 6.95 -2.98 -13.77
CA LEU A 147 5.77 -2.14 -13.54
C LEU A 147 4.50 -2.95 -13.79
N ASN A 148 3.49 -2.70 -12.96
CA ASN A 148 2.16 -3.24 -13.12
C ASN A 148 1.48 -2.61 -14.36
N ASN A 149 0.60 -3.35 -15.03
CA ASN A 149 -0.20 -2.88 -16.16
C ASN A 149 -1.18 -1.73 -15.82
N LYS A 150 -1.39 -1.42 -14.53
CA LYS A 150 -2.15 -0.28 -14.04
C LYS A 150 -1.38 1.04 -14.10
N THR A 151 -0.07 1.00 -14.41
CA THR A 151 0.76 2.19 -14.61
C THR A 151 0.17 3.08 -15.70
N ALA A 152 -0.16 4.33 -15.35
CA ALA A 152 -0.87 5.22 -16.25
C ALA A 152 -0.50 6.69 -16.05
N ILE A 153 -0.59 7.46 -17.14
CA ILE A 153 -0.50 8.92 -17.12
C ILE A 153 -1.89 9.49 -17.33
N ARG A 154 -2.32 10.34 -16.39
CA ARG A 154 -3.67 10.94 -16.42
C ARG A 154 -3.64 12.41 -16.01
N PRO A 155 -4.63 13.23 -16.44
CA PRO A 155 -4.80 14.58 -15.91
C PRO A 155 -5.10 14.55 -14.41
N VAL A 156 -4.53 15.49 -13.65
CA VAL A 156 -4.78 15.61 -12.19
C VAL A 156 -6.25 15.92 -11.90
N SER A 157 -6.95 16.60 -12.81
CA SER A 157 -8.39 16.90 -12.70
C SER A 157 -9.28 15.66 -12.59
N HIS A 158 -8.81 14.50 -13.07
CA HIS A 158 -9.55 13.24 -12.94
C HIS A 158 -9.46 12.63 -11.53
N GLY A 159 -8.58 13.18 -10.67
CA GLY A 159 -8.28 12.67 -9.35
C GLY A 159 -7.21 11.59 -9.36
N MET A 160 -6.28 11.73 -8.44
CA MET A 160 -5.19 10.76 -8.20
C MET A 160 -5.57 9.84 -7.05
N GLU A 161 -5.60 8.54 -7.31
CA GLU A 161 -5.77 7.56 -6.24
C GLU A 161 -4.44 7.26 -5.58
N PHE A 162 -4.27 7.63 -4.31
CA PHE A 162 -3.05 7.40 -3.54
C PHE A 162 -3.37 7.09 -2.08
N VAL A 163 -2.76 6.05 -1.52
CA VAL A 163 -2.88 5.64 -0.10
C VAL A 163 -4.34 5.60 0.41
N GLY A 164 -5.25 5.10 -0.43
CA GLY A 164 -6.66 4.95 -0.05
C GLY A 164 -7.55 6.19 -0.24
N TYR A 165 -6.98 7.28 -0.73
CA TYR A 165 -7.68 8.51 -1.06
C TYR A 165 -7.75 8.76 -2.56
N THR A 166 -8.68 9.61 -2.98
CA THR A 166 -8.73 10.25 -4.29
C THR A 166 -8.46 11.73 -4.09
N ILE A 167 -7.33 12.19 -4.59
CA ILE A 167 -6.82 13.56 -4.43
C ILE A 167 -7.09 14.33 -5.73
N ARG A 168 -7.74 15.48 -5.63
CA ARG A 168 -7.94 16.44 -6.70
C ARG A 168 -7.41 17.81 -6.28
N PRO A 169 -7.29 18.78 -7.20
CA PRO A 169 -6.80 20.12 -6.85
C PRO A 169 -7.62 20.80 -5.75
N PHE A 170 -8.93 20.51 -5.67
CA PHE A 170 -9.87 21.20 -4.79
C PHE A 170 -10.39 20.35 -3.64
N ASP A 171 -10.25 19.02 -3.71
CA ASP A 171 -10.78 18.13 -2.68
C ASP A 171 -9.95 16.86 -2.52
N VAL A 172 -9.98 16.33 -1.32
CA VAL A 172 -9.46 15.00 -0.98
C VAL A 172 -10.61 14.16 -0.46
N ARG A 173 -10.86 13.00 -1.06
CA ARG A 173 -11.94 12.10 -0.64
C ARG A 173 -11.41 10.70 -0.40
N LEU A 174 -12.12 9.93 0.39
CA LEU A 174 -11.88 8.49 0.47
C LEU A 174 -12.12 7.84 -0.90
N ARG A 175 -11.20 6.99 -1.30
CA ARG A 175 -11.38 6.15 -2.49
C ARG A 175 -12.62 5.28 -2.33
N LYS A 176 -13.41 5.11 -3.40
CA LYS A 176 -14.68 4.36 -3.37
C LYS A 176 -14.53 2.96 -2.77
N SER A 177 -13.46 2.22 -3.13
CA SER A 177 -13.20 0.89 -2.57
C SER A 177 -12.87 0.92 -1.08
N THR A 178 -12.16 1.95 -0.59
CA THR A 178 -11.86 2.16 0.84
C THR A 178 -13.14 2.43 1.62
N SER A 179 -14.00 3.34 1.12
CA SER A 179 -15.30 3.66 1.71
C SER A 179 -16.22 2.43 1.79
N LEU A 180 -16.31 1.64 0.72
CA LEU A 180 -17.13 0.42 0.70
C LEU A 180 -16.61 -0.65 1.67
N ARG A 181 -15.28 -0.84 1.74
CA ARG A 181 -14.65 -1.79 2.69
C ARG A 181 -14.91 -1.36 4.13
N MET A 182 -14.75 -0.07 4.43
CA MET A 182 -15.06 0.51 5.74
C MET A 182 -16.51 0.23 6.15
N LYS A 183 -17.48 0.53 5.28
CA LYS A 183 -18.91 0.27 5.57
C LYS A 183 -19.19 -1.20 5.86
N ARG A 184 -18.62 -2.13 5.08
CA ARG A 184 -18.79 -3.57 5.32
C ARG A 184 -18.19 -3.97 6.66
N HIS A 185 -16.97 -3.50 6.96
CA HIS A 185 -16.31 -3.84 8.23
C HIS A 185 -17.05 -3.26 9.43
N LEU A 186 -17.58 -2.03 9.35
CA LEU A 186 -18.41 -1.45 10.43
C LEU A 186 -19.67 -2.27 10.67
N LYS A 187 -20.32 -2.77 9.61
CA LYS A 187 -21.45 -3.68 9.74
C LYS A 187 -21.05 -5.00 10.45
N THR A 188 -19.94 -5.59 10.07
CA THR A 188 -19.40 -6.79 10.75
C THR A 188 -19.10 -6.50 12.23
N ILE A 189 -18.55 -5.34 12.57
CA ILE A 189 -18.32 -4.94 13.97
C ILE A 189 -19.62 -4.83 14.76
N GLN A 190 -20.71 -4.31 14.17
CA GLN A 190 -22.03 -4.28 14.80
C GLN A 190 -22.58 -5.69 15.06
N GLU A 191 -22.41 -6.61 14.08
CA GLU A 191 -22.83 -8.01 14.19
C GLU A 191 -22.03 -8.74 15.29
N LEU A 192 -20.70 -8.65 15.29
CA LEU A 192 -19.83 -9.27 16.30
C LEU A 192 -20.10 -8.72 17.72
N TYR A 193 -20.35 -7.42 17.86
CA TYR A 193 -20.69 -6.82 19.14
C TYR A 193 -22.06 -7.30 19.63
N ARG A 194 -23.05 -7.33 18.73
CA ARG A 194 -24.40 -7.82 19.04
C ARG A 194 -24.39 -9.24 19.57
N ASP A 195 -23.53 -10.09 19.02
CA ASP A 195 -23.45 -11.52 19.32
C ASP A 195 -22.41 -11.82 20.43
N TYR A 196 -21.93 -10.78 21.15
CA TYR A 196 -20.95 -10.87 22.25
C TYR A 196 -19.59 -11.45 21.86
N GLU A 197 -19.23 -11.46 20.57
CA GLU A 197 -17.92 -11.94 20.09
C GLU A 197 -16.80 -10.92 20.27
N ILE A 198 -17.12 -9.63 20.40
CA ILE A 198 -16.18 -8.56 20.73
C ILE A 198 -16.76 -7.67 21.83
N ASP A 199 -15.86 -7.04 22.59
CA ASP A 199 -16.22 -6.07 23.62
C ASP A 199 -16.40 -4.64 23.05
N LEU A 200 -16.88 -3.73 23.90
CA LEU A 200 -17.09 -2.32 23.56
C LEU A 200 -15.78 -1.61 23.17
N ASP A 201 -14.68 -1.94 23.84
CA ASP A 201 -13.39 -1.29 23.60
C ASP A 201 -12.85 -1.64 22.24
N ARG A 202 -13.01 -2.88 21.80
CA ARG A 202 -12.64 -3.33 20.44
C ARG A 202 -13.49 -2.64 19.38
N ALA A 203 -14.81 -2.58 19.58
CA ALA A 203 -15.73 -1.92 18.67
C ALA A 203 -15.40 -0.42 18.56
N ARG A 204 -15.20 0.25 19.70
CA ARG A 204 -14.83 1.68 19.79
C ARG A 204 -13.48 1.96 19.13
N SER A 205 -12.46 1.15 19.38
CA SER A 205 -11.13 1.30 18.78
C SER A 205 -11.19 1.24 17.25
N THR A 206 -11.97 0.28 16.71
CA THR A 206 -12.18 0.18 15.24
C THR A 206 -12.89 1.42 14.68
N LEU A 207 -13.92 1.90 15.37
CA LEU A 207 -14.68 3.08 14.97
C LEU A 207 -13.78 4.33 14.95
N MET A 208 -12.97 4.54 16.00
CA MET A 208 -12.05 5.66 16.10
C MET A 208 -10.96 5.61 15.03
N SER A 209 -10.49 4.43 14.66
CA SER A 209 -9.53 4.26 13.54
C SER A 209 -10.12 4.73 12.21
N TYR A 210 -11.40 4.42 11.95
CA TYR A 210 -12.07 4.90 10.74
C TYR A 210 -12.39 6.39 10.80
N LYS A 211 -12.72 6.93 11.97
CA LYS A 211 -12.89 8.37 12.15
C LYS A 211 -11.60 9.11 11.84
N ALA A 212 -10.47 8.69 12.42
CA ALA A 212 -9.16 9.25 12.13
C ALA A 212 -8.80 9.19 10.63
N LEU A 213 -9.18 8.11 9.92
CA LEU A 213 -9.01 8.02 8.47
C LEU A 213 -9.83 9.07 7.73
N MET A 214 -11.06 9.38 8.19
CA MET A 214 -11.94 10.37 7.59
C MET A 214 -11.54 11.82 7.89
N ASP A 215 -10.87 12.08 9.01
CA ASP A 215 -10.38 13.41 9.40
C ASP A 215 -9.33 13.98 8.41
N HIS A 216 -8.70 13.12 7.59
CA HIS A 216 -7.74 13.52 6.57
C HIS A 216 -8.35 13.82 5.20
N CYS A 217 -9.69 13.90 5.07
CA CYS A 217 -10.35 14.11 3.79
C CYS A 217 -11.69 14.86 3.91
N ASP A 218 -12.17 15.40 2.79
CA ASP A 218 -13.43 16.12 2.67
C ASP A 218 -14.61 15.13 2.60
N CYS A 219 -14.89 14.46 3.71
CA CYS A 219 -15.91 13.40 3.72
C CYS A 219 -16.99 13.59 4.81
N ARG A 220 -17.24 14.83 5.26
CA ARG A 220 -18.23 15.17 6.31
C ARG A 220 -19.62 14.56 6.08
N ALA A 221 -20.13 14.58 4.83
CA ALA A 221 -21.42 13.98 4.51
C ALA A 221 -21.40 12.45 4.65
N LEU A 222 -20.29 11.79 4.32
CA LEU A 222 -20.12 10.36 4.49
C LEU A 222 -19.97 10.01 5.98
N GLU A 223 -19.21 10.79 6.71
CA GLU A 223 -19.00 10.66 8.15
C GLU A 223 -20.35 10.77 8.88
N LYS A 224 -21.10 11.82 8.64
CA LYS A 224 -22.42 12.02 9.21
C LYS A 224 -23.32 10.81 8.96
N LYS A 225 -23.44 10.37 7.70
CA LYS A 225 -24.26 9.22 7.33
C LYS A 225 -23.86 7.92 8.02
N ILE A 226 -22.54 7.71 8.26
CA ILE A 226 -22.05 6.48 8.89
C ILE A 226 -22.31 6.51 10.39
N PHE A 227 -22.06 7.64 11.06
CA PHE A 227 -22.17 7.74 12.51
C PHE A 227 -23.59 7.98 13.01
N GLU A 228 -24.48 8.61 12.23
CA GLU A 228 -25.90 8.77 12.59
C GLU A 228 -26.62 7.41 12.66
N ASP A 229 -26.27 6.47 11.75
CA ASP A 229 -26.88 5.14 11.68
C ASP A 229 -26.12 4.07 12.47
N PHE A 230 -24.98 4.42 13.11
CA PHE A 230 -24.15 3.44 13.80
C PHE A 230 -24.55 3.29 15.26
N VAL A 231 -25.28 2.22 15.56
CA VAL A 231 -25.73 1.88 16.92
C VAL A 231 -25.15 0.52 17.28
N LEU A 232 -24.60 0.41 18.48
CA LEU A 232 -24.16 -0.85 19.08
C LEU A 232 -25.23 -1.34 20.06
N THR A 233 -25.78 -2.51 19.80
CA THR A 233 -26.77 -3.18 20.67
C THR A 233 -26.38 -4.63 20.85
N HIS A 234 -26.70 -5.20 22.01
CA HIS A 234 -26.59 -6.65 22.23
C HIS A 234 -27.92 -7.34 21.93
N ASN A 235 -27.85 -8.59 21.51
CA ASN A 235 -28.99 -9.48 21.56
C ASN A 235 -29.42 -9.65 23.02
N PRO A 236 -30.75 -9.74 23.34
CA PRO A 236 -31.20 -10.13 24.67
C PRO A 236 -30.55 -11.47 25.01
N LYS A 237 -29.86 -11.55 26.15
CA LYS A 237 -29.46 -12.87 26.67
C LYS A 237 -30.73 -13.66 26.82
N GLU A 238 -30.79 -14.90 26.31
CA GLU A 238 -31.84 -15.85 26.68
C GLU A 238 -31.82 -15.91 28.19
N ALA A 239 -32.92 -15.55 28.81
CA ALA A 239 -33.09 -15.68 30.24
C ALA A 239 -32.89 -17.15 30.57
N ASP A 240 -31.91 -17.46 31.43
CA ASP A 240 -31.70 -18.80 31.96
C ASP A 240 -33.04 -19.30 32.50
N THR A 241 -33.70 -20.14 31.71
CA THR A 241 -34.83 -20.94 32.16
C THR A 241 -34.31 -22.13 32.95
N GLU A 242 -33.58 -21.82 34.03
CA GLU A 242 -33.36 -22.76 35.12
C GLU A 242 -34.21 -22.31 36.32
N ASN A 243 -35.47 -22.64 36.26
CA ASN A 243 -36.31 -22.82 37.45
C ASN A 243 -37.38 -23.86 37.13
N GLY A 244 -37.12 -25.08 37.55
CA GLY A 244 -38.00 -26.20 37.53
C GLY A 244 -37.38 -27.39 38.18
#